data_afafeccad3a19649ff24a3c903e75548
#
_entry.id   afafeccad3a19649ff24a3c903e75548
#
_cell.length_a   1.000
_cell.length_b   1.000
_cell.length_c   1.000
_cell.angle_alpha   90.00
_cell.angle_beta   90.00
_cell.angle_gamma   90.00
#
_symmetry.space_group_name_H-M   'P 1'
#
loop_
_entity.id
_entity.type
_entity.pdbx_description
1 polymer ?
#
loop_
_entity_poly.entity_id
_entity_poly.type
_entity_poly.pdbx_seq_one_letter_code
_entity_poly.pdbx_strand_id
1 'polypeptide(L)'
;IISTSDHITTEEYFFSSDAENIQPILFKSRKKDVRYSIDSWKGYFYVHTNEDARDYKILRCRTDSINNLEVFIPPKKETVIGSLDFLDDYMIRGEKSDAIPKLLIRNNKTNEEEEVKISNEAIGVPGVSLMQKDTNTTKIRVHWESMATPGKIYEYDIVTKEKKLVKKTEIPSGHDPKKYVVERIKAKSHDGRMIPISLV
;
A
#
# COMPACT_ATOMS: atom_id res chain seq x y z
N ILE A 1 -18.84 2.38 2.27
CA ILE A 1 -18.37 3.02 1.03
C ILE A 1 -18.89 2.22 -0.14
N ILE A 2 -19.32 2.90 -1.21
CA ILE A 2 -19.75 2.32 -2.49
C ILE A 2 -18.90 2.98 -3.58
N SER A 3 -18.19 2.15 -4.36
CA SER A 3 -17.33 2.61 -5.46
C SER A 3 -17.98 2.33 -6.80
N THR A 4 -17.98 3.30 -7.69
CA THR A 4 -18.35 3.13 -9.08
C THR A 4 -17.21 3.59 -9.98
N SER A 5 -16.84 2.80 -11.00
CA SER A 5 -15.67 3.09 -11.82
C SER A 5 -15.82 2.61 -13.25
N ASP A 6 -15.10 3.26 -14.14
CA ASP A 6 -14.62 2.71 -15.39
C ASP A 6 -13.10 2.49 -15.34
N HIS A 7 -12.44 2.31 -16.49
CA HIS A 7 -11.00 2.04 -16.53
C HIS A 7 -10.12 3.19 -16.06
N ILE A 8 -10.59 4.43 -16.10
CA ILE A 8 -9.79 5.64 -15.89
C ILE A 8 -10.41 6.64 -14.92
N THR A 9 -11.65 6.38 -14.46
CA THR A 9 -12.43 7.34 -13.66
C THR A 9 -13.14 6.62 -12.53
N THR A 10 -13.17 7.19 -11.34
CA THR A 10 -13.89 6.66 -10.20
C THR A 10 -14.81 7.68 -9.57
N GLU A 11 -15.82 7.19 -8.84
CA GLU A 11 -16.74 7.97 -8.03
C GLU A 11 -17.10 7.17 -6.79
N GLU A 12 -17.00 7.81 -5.64
CA GLU A 12 -17.19 7.17 -4.35
C GLU A 12 -18.38 7.78 -3.61
N TYR A 13 -19.16 6.92 -2.99
CA TYR A 13 -20.25 7.28 -2.09
C TYR A 13 -20.01 6.68 -0.72
N PHE A 14 -20.47 7.36 0.30
CA PHE A 14 -20.39 6.88 1.68
C PHE A 14 -21.71 7.07 2.42
N PHE A 15 -21.88 6.33 3.50
CA PHE A 15 -23.00 6.43 4.43
C PHE A 15 -22.54 5.91 5.80
N SER A 16 -23.26 6.29 6.86
CA SER A 16 -23.01 5.73 8.20
C SER A 16 -23.42 4.27 8.25
N SER A 17 -22.59 3.41 8.86
CA SER A 17 -22.94 2.01 9.14
C SER A 17 -24.11 1.85 10.09
N ASP A 18 -24.38 2.88 10.91
CA ASP A 18 -25.40 2.87 11.96
C ASP A 18 -26.73 3.50 11.47
N ALA A 19 -26.79 3.90 10.19
CA ALA A 19 -28.01 4.48 9.62
C ALA A 19 -29.11 3.43 9.45
N GLU A 20 -30.30 3.67 10.01
CA GLU A 20 -31.48 2.82 9.80
C GLU A 20 -31.91 2.81 8.32
N ASN A 21 -31.79 3.94 7.64
CA ASN A 21 -32.04 4.10 6.22
C ASN A 21 -30.75 4.51 5.51
N ILE A 22 -30.24 3.66 4.65
CA ILE A 22 -29.03 3.91 3.88
C ILE A 22 -29.32 4.91 2.76
N GLN A 23 -28.74 6.10 2.88
CA GLN A 23 -28.75 7.12 1.84
C GLN A 23 -27.28 7.44 1.46
N PRO A 24 -26.78 6.90 0.35
CA PRO A 24 -25.41 7.17 -0.09
C PRO A 24 -25.21 8.66 -0.40
N ILE A 25 -24.19 9.23 0.21
CA ILE A 25 -23.75 10.61 -0.02
C ILE A 25 -22.58 10.58 -0.99
N LEU A 26 -22.67 11.34 -2.07
CA LEU A 26 -21.57 11.48 -3.02
C LEU A 26 -20.39 12.18 -2.34
N PHE A 27 -19.20 11.56 -2.39
CA PHE A 27 -17.99 12.16 -1.84
C PHE A 27 -17.45 13.26 -2.78
N LYS A 28 -17.24 12.93 -4.04
CA LYS A 28 -16.80 13.86 -5.07
C LYS A 28 -17.28 13.39 -6.45
N SER A 29 -17.76 14.31 -7.27
CA SER A 29 -18.21 14.02 -8.63
C SER A 29 -17.06 13.51 -9.52
N ARG A 30 -17.42 12.69 -10.49
CA ARG A 30 -16.49 12.18 -11.52
C ARG A 30 -15.79 13.33 -12.25
N LYS A 31 -14.49 13.14 -12.44
CA LYS A 31 -13.67 13.95 -13.33
C LYS A 31 -12.93 13.00 -14.27
N LYS A 32 -13.00 13.25 -15.57
CA LYS A 32 -12.34 12.41 -16.57
C LYS A 32 -10.84 12.25 -16.23
N ASP A 33 -10.33 11.03 -16.35
CA ASP A 33 -8.95 10.64 -16.09
C ASP A 33 -8.53 10.77 -14.60
N VAL A 34 -9.47 11.04 -13.70
CA VAL A 34 -9.20 11.08 -12.26
C VAL A 34 -9.75 9.82 -11.59
N ARG A 35 -8.84 9.10 -10.95
CA ARG A 35 -9.15 7.99 -10.05
C ARG A 35 -8.98 8.44 -8.61
N TYR A 36 -9.91 8.05 -7.78
CA TYR A 36 -9.73 8.17 -6.34
C TYR A 36 -10.47 7.05 -5.61
N SER A 37 -10.00 6.72 -4.43
CA SER A 37 -10.68 5.88 -3.45
C SER A 37 -10.66 6.58 -2.10
N ILE A 38 -11.61 6.24 -1.25
CA ILE A 38 -11.69 6.78 0.10
C ILE A 38 -11.64 5.64 1.12
N ASP A 39 -10.92 5.87 2.22
CA ASP A 39 -10.92 5.04 3.42
C ASP A 39 -11.30 5.90 4.62
N SER A 40 -12.04 5.35 5.56
CA SER A 40 -12.46 6.06 6.77
C SER A 40 -11.70 5.54 7.98
N TRP A 41 -11.04 6.43 8.72
CA TRP A 41 -10.32 6.09 9.94
C TRP A 41 -10.33 7.22 10.98
N LYS A 42 -10.79 6.91 12.19
CA LYS A 42 -10.77 7.84 13.36
C LYS A 42 -11.29 9.25 13.05
N GLY A 43 -12.45 9.34 12.39
CA GLY A 43 -13.12 10.61 12.09
C GLY A 43 -12.55 11.37 10.89
N TYR A 44 -11.69 10.73 10.10
CA TYR A 44 -11.18 11.26 8.85
C TYR A 44 -11.50 10.34 7.68
N PHE A 45 -11.69 10.94 6.52
CA PHE A 45 -11.54 10.27 5.23
C PHE A 45 -10.11 10.49 4.72
N TYR A 46 -9.50 9.44 4.23
CA TYR A 46 -8.23 9.45 3.50
C TYR A 46 -8.52 9.16 2.04
N VAL A 47 -8.08 10.05 1.18
CA VAL A 47 -8.39 10.02 -0.26
C VAL A 47 -7.11 9.74 -1.04
N HIS A 48 -6.99 8.53 -1.56
CA HIS A 48 -5.92 8.15 -2.46
C HIS A 48 -6.32 8.56 -3.88
N THR A 49 -5.57 9.44 -4.53
CA THR A 49 -5.97 10.01 -5.82
C THR A 49 -4.79 10.35 -6.72
N ASN A 50 -5.01 10.23 -8.04
CA ASN A 50 -4.10 10.73 -9.06
C ASN A 50 -4.41 12.16 -9.52
N GLU A 51 -5.38 12.85 -8.91
CA GLU A 51 -5.71 14.24 -9.27
C GLU A 51 -4.51 15.16 -9.01
N ASP A 52 -4.00 15.81 -10.08
CA ASP A 52 -2.77 16.62 -10.07
C ASP A 52 -1.54 15.89 -9.46
N ALA A 53 -1.50 14.57 -9.59
CA ALA A 53 -0.43 13.71 -9.05
C ALA A 53 -0.37 12.39 -9.83
N ARG A 54 0.41 12.35 -10.93
CA ARG A 54 0.50 11.17 -11.81
C ARG A 54 0.70 9.85 -11.06
N ASP A 55 1.56 9.86 -10.05
CA ASP A 55 1.94 8.69 -9.26
C ASP A 55 1.22 8.66 -7.91
N TYR A 56 0.05 9.29 -7.86
CA TYR A 56 -0.85 9.42 -6.72
C TYR A 56 -0.32 10.28 -5.56
N LYS A 57 -1.23 10.67 -4.73
CA LYS A 57 -1.07 11.33 -3.43
C LYS A 57 -2.19 10.91 -2.50
N ILE A 58 -2.06 11.23 -1.22
CA ILE A 58 -3.14 11.03 -0.26
C ILE A 58 -3.54 12.38 0.32
N LEU A 59 -4.80 12.68 0.16
CA LEU A 59 -5.45 13.79 0.83
C LEU A 59 -6.20 13.25 2.04
N ARG A 60 -6.56 14.11 2.97
CA ARG A 60 -7.51 13.79 4.03
C ARG A 60 -8.45 14.95 4.32
N CYS A 61 -9.59 14.64 4.89
CA CYS A 61 -10.53 15.59 5.45
C CYS A 61 -11.24 14.96 6.64
N ARG A 62 -11.84 15.78 7.48
CA ARG A 62 -12.74 15.27 8.52
C ARG A 62 -14.02 14.71 7.88
N THR A 63 -14.59 13.67 8.50
CA THR A 63 -15.82 13.04 8.00
C THR A 63 -17.04 13.98 8.03
N ASP A 64 -17.00 15.00 8.88
CA ASP A 64 -18.03 16.05 8.99
C ASP A 64 -17.77 17.27 8.06
N SER A 65 -16.65 17.27 7.32
CA SER A 65 -16.23 18.41 6.49
C SER A 65 -15.50 17.94 5.22
N ILE A 66 -16.17 17.17 4.38
CA ILE A 66 -15.59 16.49 3.20
C ILE A 66 -15.04 17.44 2.14
N ASN A 67 -15.44 18.70 2.12
CA ASN A 67 -14.95 19.70 1.16
C ASN A 67 -13.58 20.30 1.53
N ASN A 68 -13.11 20.10 2.77
CA ASN A 68 -11.88 20.67 3.29
C ASN A 68 -10.73 19.64 3.20
N LEU A 69 -10.36 19.30 1.96
CA LEU A 69 -9.27 18.36 1.69
C LEU A 69 -7.92 19.03 1.90
N GLU A 70 -7.06 18.41 2.71
CA GLU A 70 -5.67 18.79 2.89
C GLU A 70 -4.72 17.67 2.40
N VAL A 71 -3.51 18.04 1.98
CA VAL A 71 -2.51 17.05 1.59
C VAL A 71 -1.98 16.34 2.83
N PHE A 72 -2.19 15.03 2.90
CA PHE A 72 -1.66 14.19 3.99
C PHE A 72 -0.35 13.52 3.61
N ILE A 73 -0.28 12.87 2.45
CA ILE A 73 0.95 12.36 1.84
C ILE A 73 1.11 13.05 0.47
N PRO A 74 2.10 13.93 0.31
CA PRO A 74 2.35 14.59 -0.97
C PRO A 74 2.83 13.59 -2.03
N PRO A 75 2.65 13.91 -3.32
CA PRO A 75 3.22 13.11 -4.40
C PRO A 75 4.74 13.07 -4.27
N LYS A 76 5.33 11.92 -4.54
CA LYS A 76 6.79 11.71 -4.51
C LYS A 76 7.30 11.49 -5.93
N LYS A 77 8.43 12.13 -6.27
CA LYS A 77 9.04 11.93 -7.58
C LYS A 77 9.39 10.45 -7.80
N GLU A 78 9.00 9.92 -8.95
CA GLU A 78 9.30 8.55 -9.38
C GLU A 78 8.86 7.48 -8.37
N THR A 79 7.82 7.77 -7.59
CA THR A 79 7.29 6.87 -6.58
C THR A 79 5.77 6.82 -6.66
N VAL A 80 5.25 5.65 -6.98
CA VAL A 80 3.80 5.39 -6.96
C VAL A 80 3.39 5.16 -5.52
N ILE A 81 2.48 5.99 -5.01
CA ILE A 81 1.86 5.81 -3.70
C ILE A 81 0.72 4.82 -3.84
N GLY A 82 0.72 3.77 -3.04
CA GLY A 82 -0.28 2.72 -3.03
C GLY A 82 -1.35 2.87 -1.94
N SER A 83 -2.02 1.77 -1.66
CA SER A 83 -3.08 1.69 -0.64
C SER A 83 -2.60 1.98 0.77
N LEU A 84 -3.55 2.30 1.63
CA LEU A 84 -3.39 2.45 3.07
C LEU A 84 -4.11 1.33 3.81
N ASP A 85 -3.50 0.89 4.90
CA ASP A 85 -4.12 0.07 5.94
C ASP A 85 -3.91 0.74 7.29
N PHE A 86 -4.88 0.62 8.21
CA PHE A 86 -4.87 1.34 9.47
C PHE A 86 -4.92 0.40 10.67
N LEU A 87 -4.05 0.67 11.62
CA LEU A 87 -4.09 0.19 13.00
C LEU A 87 -4.26 1.39 13.95
N ASP A 88 -4.52 1.13 15.23
CA ASP A 88 -4.77 2.23 16.17
C ASP A 88 -3.61 3.22 16.27
N ASP A 89 -2.39 2.71 16.37
CA ASP A 89 -1.19 3.52 16.51
C ASP A 89 -0.34 3.61 15.23
N TYR A 90 -0.72 2.87 14.17
CA TYR A 90 0.09 2.77 12.96
C TYR A 90 -0.74 2.89 11.68
N MET A 91 -0.13 3.42 10.67
CA MET A 91 -0.61 3.39 9.29
C MET A 91 0.41 2.65 8.43
N ILE A 92 -0.08 1.74 7.60
CA ILE A 92 0.74 0.96 6.70
C ILE A 92 0.46 1.43 5.29
N ARG A 93 1.50 1.65 4.51
CA ARG A 93 1.39 2.15 3.14
C ARG A 93 2.28 1.37 2.19
N GLY A 94 1.69 0.93 1.08
CA GLY A 94 2.45 0.44 -0.07
C GLY A 94 3.02 1.59 -0.88
N GLU A 95 4.27 1.50 -1.30
CA GLU A 95 4.89 2.39 -2.29
C GLU A 95 5.64 1.57 -3.34
N LYS A 96 5.85 2.14 -4.52
CA LYS A 96 6.66 1.53 -5.56
C LYS A 96 7.59 2.57 -6.17
N SER A 97 8.87 2.42 -5.93
CA SER A 97 9.91 3.29 -6.50
C SER A 97 10.95 2.48 -7.25
N ASP A 98 11.43 3.00 -8.38
CA ASP A 98 12.36 2.29 -9.28
C ASP A 98 11.86 0.87 -9.62
N ALA A 99 10.52 0.70 -9.81
CA ALA A 99 9.80 -0.56 -10.00
C ALA A 99 9.92 -1.59 -8.86
N ILE A 100 10.44 -1.22 -7.69
CA ILE A 100 10.49 -2.07 -6.49
C ILE A 100 9.35 -1.66 -5.55
N PRO A 101 8.45 -2.60 -5.22
CA PRO A 101 7.43 -2.36 -4.19
C PRO A 101 8.08 -2.34 -2.81
N LYS A 102 7.56 -1.47 -1.96
CA LYS A 102 7.97 -1.27 -0.57
C LYS A 102 6.75 -1.19 0.33
N LEU A 103 6.92 -1.57 1.56
CA LEU A 103 5.93 -1.43 2.61
C LEU A 103 6.48 -0.51 3.68
N LEU A 104 5.78 0.58 3.94
CA LEU A 104 6.14 1.59 4.94
C LEU A 104 5.16 1.53 6.09
N ILE A 105 5.66 1.64 7.30
CA ILE A 105 4.87 1.78 8.52
C ILE A 105 5.14 3.15 9.11
N ARG A 106 4.07 3.91 9.34
CA ARG A 106 4.11 5.19 10.04
C ARG A 106 3.53 5.05 11.43
N ASN A 107 4.25 5.52 12.42
CA ASN A 107 3.71 5.70 13.77
C ASN A 107 2.85 6.97 13.80
N ASN A 108 1.57 6.84 14.12
CA ASN A 108 0.61 7.96 14.10
C ASN A 108 0.83 8.97 15.23
N LYS A 109 1.60 8.63 16.26
CA LYS A 109 1.92 9.52 17.39
C LYS A 109 3.17 10.34 17.12
N THR A 110 4.23 9.70 16.61
CA THR A 110 5.53 10.37 16.37
C THR A 110 5.67 10.88 14.93
N ASN A 111 4.84 10.42 14.02
CA ASN A 111 4.94 10.63 12.56
C ASN A 111 6.20 10.03 11.90
N GLU A 112 6.96 9.23 12.62
CA GLU A 112 8.11 8.53 12.07
C GLU A 112 7.65 7.43 11.12
N GLU A 113 8.36 7.28 10.00
CA GLU A 113 8.11 6.26 9.00
C GLU A 113 9.32 5.34 8.86
N GLU A 114 9.08 4.05 8.69
CA GLU A 114 10.11 3.06 8.44
C GLU A 114 9.69 2.05 7.37
N GLU A 115 10.65 1.51 6.65
CA GLU A 115 10.43 0.44 5.67
C GLU A 115 10.46 -0.94 6.35
N VAL A 116 9.48 -1.78 6.05
CA VAL A 116 9.46 -3.19 6.50
C VAL A 116 10.43 -4.01 5.66
N LYS A 117 11.51 -4.47 6.27
CA LYS A 117 12.50 -5.33 5.63
C LYS A 117 12.30 -6.80 6.04
N ILE A 118 11.80 -7.60 5.12
CA ILE A 118 11.58 -9.04 5.36
C ILE A 118 12.80 -9.87 4.96
N SER A 119 13.47 -9.51 3.88
CA SER A 119 14.63 -10.23 3.32
C SER A 119 15.71 -9.25 2.87
N ASN A 120 16.93 -9.77 2.71
CA ASN A 120 18.06 -9.04 2.14
C ASN A 120 18.18 -9.27 0.62
N GLU A 121 17.25 -9.99 -0.01
CA GLU A 121 17.26 -10.14 -1.46
C GLU A 121 17.07 -8.78 -2.13
N ALA A 122 17.75 -8.58 -3.24
CA ALA A 122 17.78 -7.30 -3.96
C ALA A 122 16.41 -6.85 -4.43
N ILE A 123 15.52 -7.82 -4.70
CA ILE A 123 14.17 -7.57 -5.17
C ILE A 123 13.22 -8.55 -4.49
N GLY A 124 12.20 -8.03 -3.83
CA GLY A 124 11.10 -8.81 -3.29
C GLY A 124 9.81 -8.02 -3.39
N VAL A 125 8.70 -8.71 -3.31
CA VAL A 125 7.36 -8.13 -3.35
C VAL A 125 6.73 -8.30 -1.97
N PRO A 126 6.79 -7.28 -1.12
CA PRO A 126 6.06 -7.28 0.14
C PRO A 126 4.59 -6.95 -0.11
N GLY A 127 3.71 -7.61 0.61
CA GLY A 127 2.31 -7.27 0.73
C GLY A 127 1.88 -7.35 2.18
N VAL A 128 0.83 -6.65 2.56
CA VAL A 128 0.29 -6.70 3.92
C VAL A 128 -1.12 -7.26 3.91
N SER A 129 -1.45 -7.96 4.98
CA SER A 129 -2.83 -8.29 5.35
C SER A 129 -3.00 -8.04 6.83
N LEU A 130 -3.99 -7.26 7.18
CA LEU A 130 -4.40 -7.14 8.58
C LEU A 130 -5.08 -8.44 9.01
N MET A 131 -4.68 -8.98 10.15
CA MET A 131 -5.10 -10.31 10.57
C MET A 131 -6.55 -10.37 11.05
N GLN A 132 -7.08 -9.23 11.51
CA GLN A 132 -8.36 -9.15 12.20
C GLN A 132 -9.03 -7.79 12.00
N LYS A 133 -10.29 -7.71 12.40
CA LYS A 133 -11.00 -6.44 12.58
C LYS A 133 -10.50 -5.65 13.81
N ASP A 134 -9.73 -6.29 14.69
CA ASP A 134 -9.12 -5.63 15.84
C ASP A 134 -7.90 -4.83 15.37
N THR A 135 -8.02 -3.53 15.45
CA THR A 135 -6.99 -2.57 15.06
C THR A 135 -6.02 -2.23 16.19
N ASN A 136 -6.34 -2.65 17.43
CA ASN A 136 -5.49 -2.49 18.60
C ASN A 136 -4.44 -3.61 18.70
N THR A 137 -3.57 -3.66 17.71
CA THR A 137 -2.49 -4.66 17.64
C THR A 137 -1.23 -4.04 17.04
N THR A 138 -0.08 -4.62 17.39
CA THR A 138 1.21 -4.32 16.74
C THR A 138 1.59 -5.38 15.72
N LYS A 139 0.77 -6.44 15.58
CA LYS A 139 1.08 -7.58 14.71
C LYS A 139 0.32 -7.50 13.40
N ILE A 140 1.06 -7.66 12.32
CA ILE A 140 0.54 -7.73 10.96
C ILE A 140 1.02 -9.00 10.26
N ARG A 141 0.31 -9.43 9.23
CA ARG A 141 0.82 -10.45 8.31
C ARG A 141 1.44 -9.80 7.09
N VAL A 142 2.70 -10.12 6.87
CA VAL A 142 3.44 -9.67 5.70
C VAL A 142 3.63 -10.87 4.77
N HIS A 143 3.11 -10.73 3.57
CA HIS A 143 3.40 -11.62 2.46
C HIS A 143 4.71 -11.17 1.81
N TRP A 144 5.55 -12.08 1.45
CA TRP A 144 6.79 -11.78 0.77
C TRP A 144 7.19 -12.89 -0.19
N GLU A 145 7.58 -12.50 -1.39
CA GLU A 145 8.12 -13.41 -2.40
C GLU A 145 9.16 -12.69 -3.27
N SER A 146 9.98 -13.44 -3.96
CA SER A 146 10.93 -12.94 -4.96
C SER A 146 10.95 -13.85 -6.18
N MET A 147 11.75 -13.49 -7.17
CA MET A 147 11.97 -14.34 -8.35
C MET A 147 12.63 -15.68 -8.00
N ALA A 148 13.42 -15.73 -6.93
CA ALA A 148 14.09 -16.96 -6.47
C ALA A 148 13.41 -17.61 -5.26
N THR A 149 12.66 -16.86 -4.46
CA THR A 149 12.08 -17.36 -3.22
C THR A 149 10.56 -17.46 -3.34
N PRO A 150 9.98 -18.68 -3.22
CA PRO A 150 8.54 -18.89 -3.19
C PRO A 150 7.85 -18.12 -2.06
N GLY A 151 6.59 -17.79 -2.27
CA GLY A 151 5.79 -16.99 -1.36
C GLY A 151 5.83 -17.49 0.08
N LYS A 152 6.04 -16.55 1.00
CA LYS A 152 6.06 -16.75 2.44
C LYS A 152 5.11 -15.79 3.11
N ILE A 153 4.55 -16.20 4.24
CA ILE A 153 3.74 -15.35 5.10
C ILE A 153 4.43 -15.29 6.46
N TYR A 154 4.70 -14.08 6.90
CA TYR A 154 5.26 -13.80 8.21
C TYR A 154 4.23 -13.09 9.09
N GLU A 155 4.18 -13.44 10.36
CA GLU A 155 3.67 -12.58 11.42
C GLU A 155 4.83 -11.64 11.78
N TYR A 156 4.60 -10.35 11.62
CA TYR A 156 5.58 -9.30 11.88
C TYR A 156 5.06 -8.39 12.98
N ASP A 157 5.86 -8.21 14.02
CA ASP A 157 5.56 -7.27 15.10
C ASP A 157 6.21 -5.91 14.79
N ILE A 158 5.37 -4.88 14.71
CA ILE A 158 5.79 -3.52 14.34
C ILE A 158 6.74 -2.91 15.37
N VAL A 159 6.58 -3.25 16.65
CA VAL A 159 7.37 -2.68 17.76
C VAL A 159 8.70 -3.41 17.91
N THR A 160 8.65 -4.73 18.04
CA THR A 160 9.86 -5.53 18.29
C THR A 160 10.65 -5.85 17.03
N LYS A 161 10.05 -5.66 15.84
CA LYS A 161 10.61 -6.04 14.52
C LYS A 161 10.79 -7.55 14.35
N GLU A 162 10.27 -8.32 15.26
CA GLU A 162 10.32 -9.77 15.16
C GLU A 162 9.44 -10.27 14.02
N LYS A 163 9.93 -11.26 13.31
CA LYS A 163 9.22 -11.91 12.21
C LYS A 163 9.19 -13.43 12.44
N LYS A 164 7.99 -13.96 12.51
CA LYS A 164 7.74 -15.41 12.65
C LYS A 164 7.16 -15.93 11.35
N LEU A 165 7.84 -16.92 10.74
CA LEU A 165 7.30 -17.60 9.55
C LEU A 165 6.03 -18.37 9.94
N VAL A 166 4.90 -18.05 9.28
CA VAL A 166 3.61 -18.69 9.51
C VAL A 166 3.31 -19.71 8.41
N LYS A 167 3.62 -19.36 7.16
CA LYS A 167 3.38 -20.23 6.01
C LYS A 167 4.47 -20.02 4.95
N LYS A 168 4.77 -21.10 4.26
CA LYS A 168 5.66 -21.12 3.09
C LYS A 168 4.95 -21.88 1.97
N THR A 169 5.05 -21.40 0.76
CA THR A 169 4.61 -22.12 -0.43
C THR A 169 5.53 -23.33 -0.64
N GLU A 170 4.95 -24.52 -0.69
CA GLU A 170 5.68 -25.75 -0.98
C GLU A 170 5.79 -25.95 -2.50
N ILE A 171 6.96 -26.38 -2.93
CA ILE A 171 7.23 -26.78 -4.30
C ILE A 171 7.45 -28.28 -4.32
N PRO A 172 6.46 -29.11 -4.75
CA PRO A 172 6.56 -30.57 -4.67
C PRO A 172 7.75 -31.18 -5.40
N SER A 173 8.17 -30.57 -6.51
CA SER A 173 9.35 -31.02 -7.27
C SER A 173 10.70 -30.66 -6.60
N GLY A 174 10.65 -29.97 -5.46
CA GLY A 174 11.83 -29.41 -4.79
C GLY A 174 12.25 -28.08 -5.39
N HIS A 175 12.69 -27.18 -4.51
CA HIS A 175 13.25 -25.88 -4.90
C HIS A 175 14.22 -25.40 -3.81
N ASP A 176 15.41 -24.99 -4.23
CA ASP A 176 16.40 -24.41 -3.35
C ASP A 176 16.73 -22.98 -3.83
N PRO A 177 16.24 -21.93 -3.12
CA PRO A 177 16.51 -20.54 -3.48
C PRO A 177 18.01 -20.19 -3.52
N LYS A 178 18.84 -20.91 -2.78
CA LYS A 178 20.29 -20.68 -2.73
C LYS A 178 21.01 -20.99 -4.04
N LYS A 179 20.35 -21.69 -4.96
CA LYS A 179 20.87 -21.98 -6.31
C LYS A 179 20.68 -20.84 -7.29
N TYR A 180 20.01 -19.78 -6.88
CA TYR A 180 19.68 -18.62 -7.70
C TYR A 180 20.23 -17.34 -7.07
N VAL A 181 20.60 -16.40 -7.91
CA VAL A 181 20.98 -15.05 -7.50
C VAL A 181 19.99 -14.08 -8.11
N VAL A 182 19.39 -13.26 -7.26
CA VAL A 182 18.49 -12.19 -7.71
C VAL A 182 19.28 -10.90 -7.79
N GLU A 183 19.41 -10.36 -8.99
CA GLU A 183 20.17 -9.15 -9.27
C GLU A 183 19.30 -8.07 -9.90
N ARG A 184 19.74 -6.83 -9.72
CA ARG A 184 19.14 -5.69 -10.38
C ARG A 184 20.21 -4.91 -11.12
N ILE A 185 20.03 -4.79 -12.42
CA ILE A 185 20.88 -3.99 -13.28
C ILE A 185 20.06 -2.86 -13.93
N LYS A 186 20.75 -1.92 -14.54
CA LYS A 186 20.13 -0.86 -15.34
C LYS A 186 20.72 -0.86 -16.75
N ALA A 187 19.85 -0.86 -17.75
CA ALA A 187 20.22 -0.71 -19.14
C ALA A 187 19.77 0.65 -19.68
N LYS A 188 20.59 1.25 -20.53
CA LYS A 188 20.25 2.52 -21.18
C LYS A 188 19.32 2.26 -22.35
N SER A 189 18.16 2.91 -22.36
CA SER A 189 17.21 2.91 -23.48
C SER A 189 17.69 3.83 -24.61
N HIS A 190 17.07 3.70 -25.79
CA HIS A 190 17.35 4.54 -26.95
C HIS A 190 17.11 6.05 -26.72
N ASP A 191 16.21 6.39 -25.80
CA ASP A 191 15.92 7.78 -25.37
C ASP A 191 16.86 8.28 -24.25
N GLY A 192 17.85 7.47 -23.85
CA GLY A 192 18.83 7.78 -22.82
C GLY A 192 18.39 7.48 -21.40
N ARG A 193 17.17 7.03 -21.16
CA ARG A 193 16.69 6.66 -19.82
C ARG A 193 17.30 5.33 -19.36
N MET A 194 17.56 5.26 -18.08
CA MET A 194 18.02 4.03 -17.43
C MET A 194 16.82 3.16 -17.05
N ILE A 195 16.68 2.03 -17.71
CA ILE A 195 15.59 1.06 -17.48
C ILE A 195 16.08 0.01 -16.47
N PRO A 196 15.39 -0.16 -15.35
CA PRO A 196 15.72 -1.19 -14.38
C PRO A 196 15.32 -2.57 -14.91
N ILE A 197 16.23 -3.54 -14.76
CA ILE A 197 16.05 -4.94 -15.17
C ILE A 197 16.26 -5.82 -13.95
N SER A 198 15.30 -6.71 -13.69
CA SER A 198 15.42 -7.74 -12.65
C SER A 198 15.86 -9.04 -13.30
N LEU A 199 16.85 -9.70 -12.73
CA LEU A 199 17.43 -10.95 -13.21
C LEU A 199 17.36 -12.01 -12.11
N VAL A 200 17.27 -13.27 -12.52
CA VAL A 200 17.43 -14.45 -11.69
C VAL A 200 18.18 -15.52 -12.47
#